data_db44b1c0656affc497c5569ae398937b
#
_entry.id   db44b1c0656affc497c5569ae398937b
#
_cell.length_a   1.000
_cell.length_b   1.000
_cell.length_c   1.000
_cell.angle_alpha   90.00
_cell.angle_beta   90.00
_cell.angle_gamma   90.00
#
_symmetry.space_group_name_H-M   'P 1'
#
loop_
_entity.id
_entity.type
_entity.pdbx_description
1 polymer ?
#
loop_
_entity_poly.entity_id
_entity_poly.type
_entity_poly.pdbx_seq_one_letter_code
_entity_poly.pdbx_strand_id
1 'polypeptide(L)'
;MRHKGIIFDMDGTLWDSAENVAKSWNKAIADYGYERAPITKEDMYSVMGKTMDVLASIIFPNCTCRDELINVCYREENDYLTAHGGELYPDVEKTLDELSESYDLYIVSNCQRGYIESFFAYHGLGRYFKVLRQQ
;
A
#
# COMPACT_ATOMS: atom_id res chain seq x y z
N MET A 1 6.60 -27.89 19.09
CA MET A 1 7.76 -27.20 18.51
C MET A 1 7.40 -25.76 18.18
N ARG A 2 8.21 -24.81 18.62
CA ARG A 2 7.98 -23.40 18.29
C ARG A 2 8.53 -23.08 16.92
N HIS A 3 7.69 -22.53 16.06
CA HIS A 3 8.15 -21.98 14.79
C HIS A 3 8.73 -20.59 15.03
N LYS A 4 9.81 -20.31 14.38
CA LYS A 4 10.31 -18.93 14.30
C LYS A 4 9.39 -18.14 13.40
N GLY A 5 9.24 -16.86 13.69
CA GLY A 5 8.46 -15.95 12.88
C GLY A 5 9.33 -15.12 11.98
N ILE A 6 8.78 -14.76 10.80
CA ILE A 6 9.39 -13.79 9.90
C ILE A 6 8.39 -12.67 9.72
N ILE A 7 8.85 -11.44 9.91
CA ILE A 7 8.04 -10.24 9.70
C ILE A 7 8.50 -9.59 8.40
N PHE A 8 7.55 -9.42 7.47
CA PHE A 8 7.83 -8.80 6.19
C PHE A 8 7.32 -7.36 6.19
N ASP A 9 8.13 -6.47 5.63
CA ASP A 9 7.64 -5.21 5.13
C ASP A 9 6.93 -5.47 3.81
N MET A 10 6.07 -4.56 3.39
CA MET A 10 5.25 -4.77 2.21
C MET A 10 5.73 -3.94 1.02
N ASP A 11 5.67 -2.62 1.12
CA ASP A 11 6.07 -1.74 0.03
C ASP A 11 7.57 -1.78 -0.19
N GLY A 12 7.97 -2.02 -1.44
CA GLY A 12 9.38 -2.14 -1.79
C GLY A 12 10.02 -3.48 -1.42
N THR A 13 9.25 -4.39 -0.80
CA THR A 13 9.72 -5.71 -0.39
C THR A 13 8.93 -6.83 -1.08
N LEU A 14 7.61 -6.81 -0.95
CA LEU A 14 6.74 -7.82 -1.58
C LEU A 14 6.19 -7.35 -2.91
N TRP A 15 5.83 -6.09 -3.00
CA TRP A 15 5.27 -5.52 -4.22
C TRP A 15 5.70 -4.07 -4.42
N ASP A 16 5.50 -3.59 -5.64
CA ASP A 16 5.60 -2.19 -5.99
C ASP A 16 4.23 -1.71 -6.46
N SER A 17 3.58 -0.89 -5.65
CA SER A 17 2.26 -0.35 -5.92
C SER A 17 2.29 1.09 -6.40
N ALA A 18 3.47 1.71 -6.49
CA ALA A 18 3.60 3.16 -6.66
C ALA A 18 2.89 3.70 -7.89
N GLU A 19 2.97 3.01 -9.02
CA GLU A 19 2.32 3.45 -10.25
C GLU A 19 0.80 3.44 -10.12
N ASN A 20 0.24 2.36 -9.59
CA ASN A 20 -1.20 2.23 -9.41
C ASN A 20 -1.74 3.14 -8.32
N VAL A 21 -0.97 3.36 -7.26
CA VAL A 21 -1.31 4.35 -6.24
C VAL A 21 -1.37 5.74 -6.86
N ALA A 22 -0.37 6.12 -7.65
CA ALA A 22 -0.37 7.42 -8.33
C ALA A 22 -1.59 7.59 -9.24
N LYS A 23 -1.93 6.56 -10.01
CA LYS A 23 -3.11 6.59 -10.90
C LYS A 23 -4.40 6.79 -10.10
N SER A 24 -4.57 6.06 -9.02
CA SER A 24 -5.79 6.15 -8.19
C SER A 24 -5.91 7.52 -7.52
N TRP A 25 -4.80 8.07 -7.03
CA TRP A 25 -4.79 9.39 -6.41
C TRP A 25 -5.07 10.49 -7.42
N ASN A 26 -4.51 10.40 -8.64
CA ASN A 26 -4.79 11.37 -9.70
C ASN A 26 -6.28 11.39 -10.05
N LYS A 27 -6.91 10.23 -10.11
CA LYS A 27 -8.35 10.14 -10.33
C LYS A 27 -9.14 10.81 -9.20
N ALA A 28 -8.79 10.49 -7.96
CA ALA A 28 -9.47 11.06 -6.78
C ALA A 28 -9.31 12.58 -6.72
N ILE A 29 -8.12 13.08 -7.00
CA ILE A 29 -7.82 14.52 -7.00
C ILE A 29 -8.63 15.25 -8.07
N ALA A 30 -8.70 14.68 -9.28
CA ALA A 30 -9.47 15.25 -10.37
C ALA A 30 -10.96 15.26 -10.06
N ASP A 31 -11.49 14.16 -9.52
CA ASP A 31 -12.90 14.04 -9.18
C ASP A 31 -13.27 15.00 -8.03
N TYR A 32 -12.37 15.22 -7.10
CA TYR A 32 -12.56 16.16 -5.99
C TYR A 32 -12.49 17.62 -6.45
N GLY A 33 -11.75 17.90 -7.52
CA GLY A 33 -11.60 19.24 -8.08
C GLY A 33 -10.41 20.03 -7.54
N TYR A 34 -9.42 19.37 -6.94
CA TYR A 34 -8.19 20.03 -6.50
C TYR A 34 -7.21 20.10 -7.66
N GLU A 35 -6.67 21.30 -7.91
CA GLU A 35 -5.74 21.52 -9.04
C GLU A 35 -4.30 21.34 -8.58
N ARG A 36 -3.62 20.39 -9.22
CA ARG A 36 -2.18 20.22 -9.10
C ARG A 36 -1.68 19.41 -10.30
N ALA A 37 -0.36 19.43 -10.51
CA ALA A 37 0.28 18.59 -11.51
C ALA A 37 0.01 17.11 -11.17
N PRO A 38 -0.10 16.22 -12.18
CA PRO A 38 -0.28 14.80 -11.92
C PRO A 38 0.80 14.24 -11.03
N ILE A 39 0.40 13.38 -10.08
CA ILE A 39 1.32 12.65 -9.21
C ILE A 39 1.97 11.54 -10.04
N THR A 40 3.29 11.43 -9.96
CA THR A 40 4.05 10.38 -10.63
C THR A 40 4.40 9.26 -9.65
N LYS A 41 4.84 8.12 -10.18
CA LYS A 41 5.32 7.05 -9.31
C LYS A 41 6.56 7.48 -8.52
N GLU A 42 7.39 8.36 -9.09
CA GLU A 42 8.55 8.91 -8.40
C GLU A 42 8.14 9.76 -7.21
N ASP A 43 7.06 10.53 -7.34
CA ASP A 43 6.48 11.27 -6.21
C ASP A 43 6.04 10.30 -5.11
N MET A 44 5.43 9.18 -5.47
CA MET A 44 5.02 8.16 -4.51
C MET A 44 6.21 7.54 -3.80
N TYR A 45 7.28 7.22 -4.52
CA TYR A 45 8.49 6.69 -3.91
C TYR A 45 9.07 7.65 -2.88
N SER A 46 9.00 8.96 -3.14
CA SER A 46 9.55 9.97 -2.24
C SER A 46 8.79 10.09 -0.91
N VAL A 47 7.55 9.65 -0.87
CA VAL A 47 6.71 9.74 0.34
C VAL A 47 6.39 8.39 1.00
N MET A 48 6.78 7.28 0.37
CA MET A 48 6.57 5.96 0.96
C MET A 48 7.27 5.82 2.30
N GLY A 49 6.58 5.23 3.26
CA GLY A 49 7.09 5.05 4.61
C GLY A 49 6.93 6.26 5.52
N LYS A 50 6.47 7.39 5.00
CA LYS A 50 6.20 8.58 5.81
C LYS A 50 4.82 8.47 6.44
N THR A 51 4.63 9.20 7.55
CA THR A 51 3.31 9.27 8.19
C THR A 51 2.32 10.00 7.30
N MET A 52 1.03 9.79 7.56
CA MET A 52 -0.03 10.45 6.79
C MET A 52 0.08 11.96 6.79
N ASP A 53 0.39 12.56 7.95
CA ASP A 53 0.52 14.01 8.06
C ASP A 53 1.64 14.57 7.21
N VAL A 54 2.80 13.91 7.22
CA VAL A 54 3.97 14.33 6.43
C VAL A 54 3.68 14.14 4.95
N LEU A 55 3.14 12.99 4.57
CA LEU A 55 2.78 12.69 3.19
C LEU A 55 1.78 13.73 2.65
N ALA A 56 0.73 14.01 3.40
CA ALA A 56 -0.29 14.96 2.98
C ALA A 56 0.29 16.38 2.84
N SER A 57 1.22 16.77 3.71
CA SER A 57 1.86 18.08 3.61
C SER A 57 2.74 18.23 2.37
N ILE A 58 3.32 17.14 1.91
CA ILE A 58 4.15 17.13 0.69
C ILE A 58 3.27 17.13 -0.56
N ILE A 59 2.26 16.28 -0.60
CA ILE A 59 1.41 16.11 -1.78
C ILE A 59 0.41 17.27 -1.95
N PHE A 60 -0.12 17.81 -0.85
CA PHE A 60 -1.11 18.88 -0.84
C PHE A 60 -0.65 20.08 -0.01
N PRO A 61 0.46 20.74 -0.38
CA PRO A 61 1.09 21.75 0.50
C PRO A 61 0.19 22.96 0.80
N ASN A 62 -0.70 23.34 -0.11
CA ASN A 62 -1.52 24.54 0.00
C ASN A 62 -3.01 24.24 0.15
N CYS A 63 -3.38 23.02 0.51
CA CYS A 63 -4.77 22.61 0.58
C CYS A 63 -5.31 22.80 1.99
N THR A 64 -6.42 23.54 2.13
CA THR A 64 -7.14 23.69 3.40
C THR A 64 -8.04 22.49 3.70
N CYS A 65 -8.38 21.70 2.70
CA CYS A 65 -9.20 20.49 2.79
C CYS A 65 -8.35 19.22 2.80
N ARG A 66 -7.10 19.34 3.25
CA ARG A 66 -6.10 18.27 3.16
C ARG A 66 -6.57 16.95 3.76
N ASP A 67 -7.16 17.00 4.96
CA ASP A 67 -7.60 15.78 5.65
C ASP A 67 -8.73 15.07 4.90
N GLU A 68 -9.67 15.83 4.37
CA GLU A 68 -10.76 15.28 3.56
C GLU A 68 -10.24 14.67 2.28
N LEU A 69 -9.37 15.41 1.59
CA LEU A 69 -8.80 14.98 0.30
C LEU A 69 -7.96 13.71 0.46
N ILE A 70 -7.16 13.61 1.53
CA ILE A 70 -6.34 12.42 1.76
C ILE A 70 -7.22 11.18 2.00
N ASN A 71 -8.34 11.34 2.69
CA ASN A 71 -9.29 10.25 2.91
C ASN A 71 -9.94 9.78 1.61
N VAL A 72 -10.27 10.71 0.72
CA VAL A 72 -10.79 10.38 -0.61
C VAL A 72 -9.75 9.60 -1.42
N CYS A 73 -8.50 10.05 -1.38
CA CYS A 73 -7.41 9.37 -2.05
C CYS A 73 -7.22 7.94 -1.54
N TYR A 74 -7.25 7.73 -0.22
CA TYR A 74 -7.09 6.38 0.34
C TYR A 74 -8.24 5.45 -0.02
N ARG A 75 -9.48 5.95 -0.07
CA ARG A 75 -10.62 5.13 -0.50
C ARG A 75 -10.46 4.71 -1.95
N GLU A 76 -10.12 5.64 -2.82
CA GLU A 76 -9.90 5.34 -4.24
C GLU A 76 -8.74 4.37 -4.42
N GLU A 77 -7.66 4.55 -3.65
CA GLU A 77 -6.50 3.69 -3.67
C GLU A 77 -6.87 2.25 -3.29
N ASN A 78 -7.59 2.06 -2.18
CA ASN A 78 -7.98 0.73 -1.74
C ASN A 78 -8.86 0.04 -2.77
N ASP A 79 -9.81 0.74 -3.36
CA ASP A 79 -10.69 0.19 -4.39
C ASP A 79 -9.89 -0.18 -5.64
N TYR A 80 -8.99 0.70 -6.06
CA TYR A 80 -8.19 0.49 -7.26
C TYR A 80 -7.24 -0.69 -7.08
N LEU A 81 -6.55 -0.76 -5.94
CA LEU A 81 -5.60 -1.84 -5.66
C LEU A 81 -6.30 -3.18 -5.46
N THR A 82 -7.51 -3.19 -4.91
CA THR A 82 -8.30 -4.42 -4.80
C THR A 82 -8.63 -4.98 -6.20
N ALA A 83 -8.90 -4.10 -7.16
CA ALA A 83 -9.25 -4.48 -8.52
C ALA A 83 -8.04 -4.75 -9.42
N HIS A 84 -6.94 -4.04 -9.24
CA HIS A 84 -5.80 -4.04 -10.16
C HIS A 84 -4.48 -4.45 -9.53
N GLY A 85 -4.36 -4.41 -8.21
CA GLY A 85 -3.15 -4.78 -7.48
C GLY A 85 -1.96 -3.85 -7.71
N GLY A 86 -0.80 -4.34 -7.40
CA GLY A 86 0.49 -3.76 -7.72
C GLY A 86 1.33 -4.79 -8.44
N GLU A 87 2.59 -4.50 -8.61
CA GLU A 87 3.53 -5.42 -9.25
C GLU A 87 4.28 -6.18 -8.18
N LEU A 88 4.08 -7.51 -8.14
CA LEU A 88 4.87 -8.36 -7.23
C LEU A 88 6.31 -8.45 -7.72
N TYR A 89 7.25 -8.42 -6.79
CA TYR A 89 8.63 -8.71 -7.14
C TYR A 89 8.78 -10.19 -7.53
N PRO A 90 9.82 -10.53 -8.31
CA PRO A 90 10.02 -11.90 -8.78
C PRO A 90 10.06 -12.90 -7.63
N ASP A 91 9.41 -14.04 -7.83
CA ASP A 91 9.43 -15.20 -6.92
C ASP A 91 8.84 -14.95 -5.54
N VAL A 92 8.07 -13.90 -5.34
CA VAL A 92 7.47 -13.60 -4.03
C VAL A 92 6.59 -14.76 -3.56
N GLU A 93 5.66 -15.21 -4.38
CA GLU A 93 4.76 -16.30 -3.96
C GLU A 93 5.51 -17.59 -3.70
N LYS A 94 6.46 -17.94 -4.55
CA LYS A 94 7.28 -19.13 -4.37
C LYS A 94 8.05 -19.09 -3.07
N THR A 95 8.65 -17.93 -2.76
CA THR A 95 9.41 -17.74 -1.52
C THR A 95 8.51 -17.84 -0.30
N LEU A 96 7.33 -17.22 -0.33
CA LEU A 96 6.38 -17.31 0.78
C LEU A 96 5.91 -18.74 1.00
N ASP A 97 5.65 -19.47 -0.07
CA ASP A 97 5.23 -20.86 0.01
C ASP A 97 6.30 -21.72 0.69
N GLU A 98 7.55 -21.58 0.25
CA GLU A 98 8.68 -22.33 0.83
C GLU A 98 8.91 -21.96 2.30
N LEU A 99 8.90 -20.67 2.63
CA LEU A 99 9.15 -20.22 4.00
C LEU A 99 8.02 -20.62 4.96
N SER A 100 6.78 -20.64 4.48
CA SER A 100 5.62 -20.97 5.31
C SER A 100 5.63 -22.40 5.83
N GLU A 101 6.41 -23.27 5.21
CA GLU A 101 6.57 -24.66 5.67
C GLU A 101 7.35 -24.73 7.01
N SER A 102 8.23 -23.78 7.26
CA SER A 102 9.13 -23.81 8.43
C SER A 102 8.96 -22.60 9.36
N TYR A 103 8.29 -21.55 8.92
CA TYR A 103 8.16 -20.29 9.64
C TYR A 103 6.72 -19.81 9.67
N ASP A 104 6.36 -19.10 10.73
CA ASP A 104 5.13 -18.31 10.76
C ASP A 104 5.43 -16.96 10.14
N LEU A 105 4.63 -16.57 9.15
CA LEU A 105 4.86 -15.36 8.38
C LEU A 105 3.88 -14.26 8.79
N TYR A 106 4.39 -13.04 8.91
CA TYR A 106 3.61 -11.86 9.31
C TYR A 106 3.94 -10.69 8.39
N ILE A 107 2.95 -9.83 8.17
CA ILE A 107 3.17 -8.53 7.53
C ILE A 107 2.97 -7.45 8.57
N VAL A 108 3.88 -6.48 8.58
CA VAL A 108 3.74 -5.22 9.32
C VAL A 108 3.99 -4.10 8.35
N SER A 109 3.03 -3.20 8.23
CA SER A 109 3.13 -2.07 7.30
C SER A 109 2.57 -0.82 7.95
N ASN A 110 3.22 0.30 7.69
CA ASN A 110 2.81 1.62 8.19
C ASN A 110 1.86 2.25 7.17
N CYS A 111 0.70 1.64 7.00
CA CYS A 111 -0.24 2.00 5.94
C CYS A 111 -1.63 2.29 6.51
N GLN A 112 -2.49 2.88 5.69
CA GLN A 112 -3.88 3.11 6.04
C GLN A 112 -4.66 1.80 6.10
N ARG A 113 -5.80 1.85 6.79
CA ARG A 113 -6.69 0.71 6.92
C ARG A 113 -7.18 0.26 5.54
N GLY A 114 -7.16 -1.05 5.31
CA GLY A 114 -7.62 -1.65 4.07
C GLY A 114 -6.53 -1.93 3.06
N TYR A 115 -5.35 -1.36 3.23
CA TYR A 115 -4.25 -1.49 2.26
C TYR A 115 -3.72 -2.92 2.16
N ILE A 116 -3.47 -3.55 3.30
CA ILE A 116 -2.99 -4.94 3.34
C ILE A 116 -4.08 -5.89 2.80
N GLU A 117 -5.33 -5.62 3.15
CA GLU A 117 -6.46 -6.41 2.66
C GLU A 117 -6.59 -6.33 1.14
N SER A 118 -6.33 -5.15 0.55
CA SER A 118 -6.33 -4.99 -0.91
C SER A 118 -5.25 -5.85 -1.58
N PHE A 119 -4.06 -5.87 -0.98
CA PHE A 119 -2.97 -6.72 -1.44
C PHE A 119 -3.38 -8.20 -1.43
N PHE A 120 -3.94 -8.66 -0.33
CA PHE A 120 -4.39 -10.05 -0.22
C PHE A 120 -5.53 -10.37 -1.18
N ALA A 121 -6.47 -9.45 -1.35
CA ALA A 121 -7.62 -9.67 -2.22
C ALA A 121 -7.20 -9.88 -3.67
N TYR A 122 -6.28 -9.06 -4.15
CA TYR A 122 -5.86 -9.16 -5.54
C TYR A 122 -4.86 -10.30 -5.78
N HIS A 123 -3.83 -10.40 -4.93
CA HIS A 123 -2.73 -11.34 -5.16
C HIS A 123 -2.96 -12.73 -4.54
N GLY A 124 -3.95 -12.87 -3.68
CA GLY A 124 -4.31 -14.18 -3.10
C GLY A 124 -3.27 -14.73 -2.14
N LEU A 125 -2.48 -13.87 -1.49
CA LEU A 125 -1.35 -14.29 -0.66
C LEU A 125 -1.67 -14.36 0.84
N GLY A 126 -2.89 -14.02 1.24
CA GLY A 126 -3.27 -13.98 2.65
C GLY A 126 -3.09 -15.31 3.37
N ARG A 127 -3.22 -16.42 2.65
CA ARG A 127 -3.09 -17.77 3.22
C ARG A 127 -1.71 -18.08 3.80
N TYR A 128 -0.69 -17.33 3.39
CA TYR A 128 0.67 -17.53 3.88
C TYR A 128 0.96 -16.81 5.19
N PHE A 129 0.11 -15.84 5.57
CA PHE A 129 0.37 -14.97 6.71
C PHE A 129 -0.56 -15.30 7.87
N LYS A 130 -0.05 -15.08 9.09
CA LYS A 130 -0.81 -15.34 10.32
C LYS A 130 -1.68 -14.11 10.63
N VAL A 131 -1.40 -13.40 11.70
CA VAL A 131 -2.23 -12.26 12.13
C VAL A 131 -1.71 -10.96 11.53
N LEU A 132 -2.64 -10.14 11.02
CA LEU A 132 -2.32 -8.81 10.52
C LEU A 132 -2.47 -7.76 11.60
N ARG A 133 -1.60 -6.76 11.53
CA ARG A 133 -1.71 -5.55 12.33
C ARG A 133 -1.48 -4.35 11.42
N GLN A 134 -2.38 -3.37 11.51
CA GLN A 134 -2.26 -2.11 10.78
C GLN A 134 -2.18 -0.96 11.79
N GLN A 135 -1.40 0.01 11.46
CA GLN A 135 -1.23 1.22 12.28
C GLN A 135 -2.40 2.17 12.08
#